data_918a841c612f07db09888a43584df19f
#
_entry.id   918a841c612f07db09888a43584df19f
#
_cell.length_a   1.000
_cell.length_b   1.000
_cell.length_c   1.000
_cell.angle_alpha   90.00
_cell.angle_beta   90.00
_cell.angle_gamma   90.00
#
_symmetry.space_group_name_H-M   'P 1'
#
loop_
_entity.id
_entity.type
_entity.pdbx_description
1 polymer ?
#
loop_
_entity_poly.entity_id
_entity_poly.type
_entity_poly.pdbx_seq_one_letter_code
_entity_poly.pdbx_strand_id
1 'polypeptide(L)'
;MAEEKRKMYNVTLVINPDKFGALKQAFNELGICGMTVTHVEGCGTQMTHSGYYRGTPTDICLLPKTKVEVVVSRIPVEQVVETARKILYTGAIGDGKIFVYDVEKIFRVRTGETDYDALQYDGEK
;
A
#
# COMPACT_ATOMS: atom_id res chain seq x y z
N MET A 1 4.08 34.02 11.18
CA MET A 1 3.31 32.81 11.53
C MET A 1 3.94 31.61 10.86
N ALA A 2 4.24 30.61 11.64
CA ALA A 2 4.84 29.41 11.07
C ALA A 2 3.84 28.68 10.21
N GLU A 3 4.25 28.28 9.03
CA GLU A 3 3.41 27.43 8.19
C GLU A 3 3.31 26.07 8.83
N GLU A 4 2.11 25.53 8.84
CA GLU A 4 1.95 24.16 9.28
C GLU A 4 2.67 23.25 8.32
N LYS A 5 3.47 22.36 8.88
CA LYS A 5 4.13 21.33 8.08
C LYS A 5 3.05 20.40 7.53
N ARG A 6 3.03 20.24 6.21
CA ARG A 6 2.12 19.28 5.60
C ARG A 6 2.56 17.88 5.96
N LYS A 7 1.60 17.11 6.45
CA LYS A 7 1.89 15.72 6.81
C LYS A 7 1.98 14.88 5.57
N MET A 8 2.89 13.94 5.62
CA MET A 8 3.12 13.00 4.54
C MET A 8 3.01 11.59 5.12
N TYR A 9 2.40 10.72 4.36
CA TYR A 9 2.16 9.35 4.81
C TYR A 9 2.61 8.37 3.77
N ASN A 10 3.19 7.28 4.23
CA ASN A 10 3.42 6.11 3.38
C ASN A 10 2.29 5.14 3.66
N VAL A 11 1.52 4.84 2.64
CA VAL A 11 0.49 3.81 2.72
C VAL A 11 1.07 2.56 2.09
N THR A 12 1.26 1.55 2.91
CA THR A 12 1.84 0.27 2.48
C THR A 12 0.76 -0.79 2.53
N LEU A 13 0.56 -1.46 1.41
CA LEU A 13 -0.46 -2.49 1.29
C LEU A 13 0.19 -3.81 0.91
N VAL A 14 -0.22 -4.88 1.56
CA VAL A 14 0.18 -6.22 1.17
C VAL A 14 -1.09 -6.91 0.70
N ILE A 15 -1.16 -7.21 -0.59
CA ILE A 15 -2.40 -7.58 -1.26
C ILE A 15 -2.24 -8.85 -2.07
N ASN A 16 -3.36 -9.43 -2.44
CA ASN A 16 -3.35 -10.51 -3.40
C ASN A 16 -2.94 -9.98 -4.78
N PRO A 17 -2.07 -10.70 -5.49
CA PRO A 17 -1.54 -10.19 -6.76
C PRO A 17 -2.61 -9.89 -7.81
N ASP A 18 -3.70 -10.64 -7.81
CA ASP A 18 -4.77 -10.44 -8.79
C ASP A 18 -5.55 -9.15 -8.59
N LYS A 19 -5.39 -8.50 -7.44
CA LYS A 19 -6.05 -7.23 -7.16
C LYS A 19 -5.24 -6.02 -7.59
N PHE A 20 -4.00 -6.21 -7.97
CA PHE A 20 -3.11 -5.07 -8.23
C PHE A 20 -3.61 -4.19 -9.37
N GLY A 21 -4.08 -4.78 -10.46
CA GLY A 21 -4.55 -4.00 -11.61
C GLY A 21 -5.69 -3.05 -11.25
N ALA A 22 -6.68 -3.56 -10.51
CA ALA A 22 -7.79 -2.73 -10.07
C ALA A 22 -7.36 -1.66 -9.08
N LEU A 23 -6.46 -2.01 -8.17
CA LEU A 23 -5.92 -1.05 -7.20
C LEU A 23 -5.16 0.07 -7.90
N LYS A 24 -4.30 -0.29 -8.84
CA LYS A 24 -3.53 0.69 -9.61
C LYS A 24 -4.45 1.67 -10.33
N GLN A 25 -5.48 1.16 -10.98
CA GLN A 25 -6.44 2.01 -11.69
C GLN A 25 -7.14 2.95 -10.72
N ALA A 26 -7.63 2.43 -9.60
CA ALA A 26 -8.33 3.26 -8.62
C ALA A 26 -7.42 4.33 -8.04
N PHE A 27 -6.17 4.00 -7.76
CA PHE A 27 -5.22 4.98 -7.26
C PHE A 27 -4.89 6.05 -8.30
N ASN A 28 -4.75 5.65 -9.56
CA ASN A 28 -4.53 6.63 -10.64
C ASN A 28 -5.70 7.62 -10.74
N GLU A 29 -6.91 7.14 -10.56
CA GLU A 29 -8.10 8.00 -10.58
C GLU A 29 -8.11 8.99 -9.41
N LEU A 30 -7.49 8.65 -8.29
CA LEU A 30 -7.31 9.57 -7.18
C LEU A 30 -6.19 10.59 -7.43
N GLY A 31 -5.40 10.39 -8.46
CA GLY A 31 -4.23 11.23 -8.73
C GLY A 31 -2.93 10.67 -8.18
N ILE A 32 -2.92 9.41 -7.75
CA ILE A 32 -1.70 8.75 -7.30
C ILE A 32 -1.11 8.00 -8.48
N CYS A 33 0.02 8.47 -9.00
CA CYS A 33 0.68 7.83 -10.13
C CYS A 33 1.95 7.09 -9.72
N GLY A 34 2.64 7.58 -8.71
CA GLY A 34 3.87 6.95 -8.24
C GLY A 34 3.58 5.86 -7.23
N MET A 35 3.99 4.66 -7.57
CA MET A 35 3.85 3.50 -6.68
C MET A 35 5.12 2.69 -6.72
N THR A 36 5.49 2.15 -5.57
CA THR A 36 6.57 1.18 -5.51
C THR A 36 5.93 -0.19 -5.31
N VAL A 37 6.27 -1.13 -6.17
CA VAL A 37 5.66 -2.46 -6.18
C VAL A 37 6.75 -3.49 -5.95
N THR A 38 6.53 -4.36 -4.99
CA THR A 38 7.45 -5.44 -4.66
C THR A 38 6.68 -6.74 -4.62
N HIS A 39 7.22 -7.75 -5.28
CA HIS A 39 6.64 -9.09 -5.22
C HIS A 39 7.23 -9.78 -4.00
N VAL A 40 6.34 -10.23 -3.12
CA VAL A 40 6.73 -10.80 -1.83
C VAL A 40 5.97 -12.09 -1.59
N GLU A 41 6.37 -12.80 -0.57
CA GLU A 41 5.61 -13.96 -0.13
C GLU A 41 5.09 -13.69 1.27
N GLY A 42 3.79 -13.88 1.43
CA GLY A 42 3.16 -13.78 2.74
C GLY A 42 3.20 -15.12 3.43
N CYS A 43 3.55 -15.09 4.70
CA CYS A 43 3.62 -16.27 5.53
C CYS A 43 2.60 -16.12 6.65
N GLY A 44 1.69 -17.07 6.74
CA GLY A 44 0.68 -17.02 7.78
C GLY A 44 0.01 -18.36 7.94
N THR A 45 -0.68 -18.51 9.05
CA THR A 45 -1.47 -19.71 9.29
C THR A 45 -2.82 -19.53 8.66
N GLN A 46 -3.11 -20.31 7.64
CA GLN A 46 -4.44 -20.32 7.07
C GLN A 46 -5.25 -21.40 7.76
N MET A 47 -6.26 -20.97 8.48
CA MET A 47 -7.16 -21.87 9.16
C MET A 47 -8.22 -22.37 8.19
N THR A 48 -7.80 -23.22 7.28
CA THR A 48 -8.72 -23.90 6.36
C THR A 48 -8.81 -25.36 6.76
N HIS A 49 -9.72 -26.08 6.14
CA HIS A 49 -9.81 -27.51 6.38
C HIS A 49 -8.49 -28.22 6.10
N SER A 50 -7.73 -27.67 5.19
CA SER A 50 -6.42 -28.21 4.87
C SER A 50 -5.33 -27.66 5.77
N GLY A 51 -5.67 -26.77 6.70
CA GLY A 51 -4.69 -26.18 7.60
C GLY A 51 -4.13 -27.15 8.61
N TYR A 52 -4.70 -28.36 8.66
CA TYR A 52 -4.23 -29.39 9.57
C TYR A 52 -4.13 -30.70 8.83
N TYR A 53 -3.06 -31.41 9.09
CA TYR A 53 -2.87 -32.74 8.59
C TYR A 53 -2.55 -33.63 9.79
N ARG A 54 -3.45 -34.59 10.05
CA ARG A 54 -3.34 -35.48 11.20
C ARG A 54 -3.25 -34.74 12.53
N GLY A 55 -4.01 -33.66 12.68
CA GLY A 55 -4.02 -32.89 13.92
C GLY A 55 -2.82 -31.99 14.12
N THR A 56 -1.93 -31.91 13.14
CA THR A 56 -0.76 -31.04 13.19
C THR A 56 -0.98 -29.88 12.23
N PRO A 57 -0.68 -28.65 12.61
CA PRO A 57 -0.72 -27.54 11.66
C PRO A 57 0.15 -27.88 10.47
N THR A 58 -0.47 -27.92 9.29
CA THR A 58 0.25 -28.44 8.17
C THR A 58 1.27 -27.48 7.66
N ASP A 59 1.02 -26.20 7.73
CA ASP A 59 1.97 -25.34 7.11
C ASP A 59 1.78 -23.91 7.47
N ILE A 60 2.89 -23.27 7.65
CA ILE A 60 3.03 -21.88 7.39
C ILE A 60 3.11 -21.79 5.88
N CYS A 61 2.00 -21.45 5.23
CA CYS A 61 2.00 -21.34 3.79
C CYS A 61 2.70 -20.07 3.35
N LEU A 62 3.60 -20.21 2.39
CA LEU A 62 4.17 -19.08 1.70
C LEU A 62 3.32 -18.83 0.46
N LEU A 63 2.60 -17.72 0.45
CA LEU A 63 1.73 -17.35 -0.65
C LEU A 63 2.25 -16.11 -1.35
N PRO A 64 2.20 -16.08 -2.67
CA PRO A 64 2.60 -14.87 -3.39
C PRO A 64 1.71 -13.72 -2.99
N LYS A 65 2.33 -12.59 -2.70
CA LYS A 65 1.64 -11.34 -2.39
C LYS A 65 2.33 -10.22 -3.14
N THR A 66 1.62 -9.12 -3.28
CA THR A 66 2.19 -7.91 -3.86
C THR A 66 2.18 -6.83 -2.80
N LYS A 67 3.34 -6.23 -2.58
CA LYS A 67 3.47 -5.11 -1.66
C LYS A 67 3.47 -3.83 -2.47
N VAL A 68 2.54 -2.94 -2.17
CA VAL A 68 2.40 -1.66 -2.85
C VAL A 68 2.64 -0.56 -1.85
N GLU A 69 3.49 0.38 -2.20
CA GLU A 69 3.76 1.53 -1.34
C GLU A 69 3.52 2.81 -2.11
N VAL A 70 2.73 3.70 -1.53
CA VAL A 70 2.50 5.03 -2.07
C VAL A 70 2.71 6.04 -0.98
N VAL A 71 3.28 7.19 -1.33
CA VAL A 71 3.46 8.29 -0.38
C VAL A 71 2.53 9.40 -0.81
N VAL A 72 1.71 9.87 0.11
CA VAL A 72 0.70 10.89 -0.18
C VAL A 72 0.78 12.02 0.83
N SER A 73 0.40 13.20 0.40
CA SER A 73 0.27 14.38 1.25
C SER A 73 -0.97 15.17 0.88
N ARG A 74 -1.12 15.50 -0.40
CA ARG A 74 -2.26 16.26 -0.89
C ARG A 74 -3.56 15.48 -0.77
N ILE A 75 -3.52 14.18 -1.03
CA ILE A 75 -4.70 13.32 -1.01
C ILE A 75 -4.89 12.84 0.43
N PRO A 76 -6.08 13.00 1.02
CA PRO A 76 -6.29 12.53 2.39
C PRO A 76 -6.05 11.04 2.53
N VAL A 77 -5.32 10.65 3.55
CA VAL A 77 -4.95 9.25 3.76
C VAL A 77 -6.18 8.38 3.95
N GLU A 78 -7.23 8.91 4.58
CA GLU A 78 -8.48 8.18 4.78
C GLU A 78 -9.13 7.83 3.45
N GLN A 79 -9.04 8.71 2.48
CA GLN A 79 -9.60 8.47 1.15
C GLN A 79 -8.81 7.37 0.43
N VAL A 80 -7.50 7.38 0.57
CA VAL A 80 -6.63 6.35 -0.02
C VAL A 80 -6.98 4.98 0.58
N VAL A 81 -7.08 4.92 1.90
CA VAL A 81 -7.38 3.68 2.61
C VAL A 81 -8.77 3.15 2.24
N GLU A 82 -9.77 4.04 2.20
CA GLU A 82 -11.13 3.60 1.88
C GLU A 82 -11.22 3.10 0.44
N THR A 83 -10.57 3.77 -0.48
CA THR A 83 -10.53 3.33 -1.88
C THR A 83 -9.89 1.96 -1.99
N ALA A 84 -8.77 1.76 -1.31
CA ALA A 84 -8.08 0.48 -1.33
C ALA A 84 -8.95 -0.61 -0.70
N ARG A 85 -9.59 -0.33 0.42
CA ARG A 85 -10.42 -1.31 1.09
C ARG A 85 -11.54 -1.84 0.19
N LYS A 86 -12.19 -0.93 -0.53
CA LYS A 86 -13.26 -1.34 -1.45
C LYS A 86 -12.78 -2.26 -2.55
N ILE A 87 -11.58 -2.00 -3.06
CA ILE A 87 -11.00 -2.82 -4.13
C ILE A 87 -10.58 -4.18 -3.60
N LEU A 88 -9.99 -4.20 -2.42
CA LEU A 88 -9.32 -5.39 -1.90
C LEU A 88 -10.28 -6.35 -1.17
N TYR A 89 -11.39 -5.84 -0.70
CA TYR A 89 -12.29 -6.62 0.14
C TYR A 89 -12.97 -7.75 -0.63
N THR A 90 -12.84 -8.96 -0.14
CA THR A 90 -13.59 -10.12 -0.61
C THR A 90 -14.36 -10.78 0.52
N GLY A 91 -13.99 -10.48 1.76
CA GLY A 91 -14.57 -11.11 2.94
C GLY A 91 -13.84 -12.37 3.36
N ALA A 92 -12.83 -12.77 2.60
CA ALA A 92 -12.07 -13.98 2.88
C ALA A 92 -10.82 -13.67 3.69
N ILE A 93 -10.34 -14.66 4.42
CA ILE A 93 -9.04 -14.57 5.06
C ILE A 93 -7.98 -14.42 3.98
N GLY A 94 -7.07 -13.49 4.16
CA GLY A 94 -6.02 -13.27 3.18
C GLY A 94 -6.23 -12.06 2.28
N ASP A 95 -7.27 -11.27 2.53
CA ASP A 95 -7.50 -10.03 1.77
C ASP A 95 -6.34 -9.05 1.88
N GLY A 96 -5.60 -9.12 2.97
CA GLY A 96 -4.42 -8.29 3.16
C GLY A 96 -4.57 -7.26 4.24
N LYS A 97 -3.55 -6.45 4.37
CA LYS A 97 -3.50 -5.39 5.38
C LYS A 97 -2.99 -4.11 4.76
N ILE A 98 -3.40 -3.01 5.36
CA ILE A 98 -2.97 -1.67 4.97
C ILE A 98 -2.29 -1.04 6.17
N PHE A 99 -1.09 -0.56 5.98
CA PHE A 99 -0.31 0.10 7.02
C PHE A 99 -0.09 1.55 6.64
N VAL A 100 -0.21 2.44 7.59
CA VAL A 100 0.04 3.86 7.37
C VAL A 100 1.18 4.28 8.27
N TYR A 101 2.21 4.85 7.67
CA TYR A 101 3.39 5.34 8.38
C TYR A 101 3.55 6.83 8.16
N ASP A 102 3.97 7.53 9.18
CA ASP A 102 4.40 8.91 9.02
C ASP A 102 5.72 8.94 8.24
N VAL A 103 5.80 9.83 7.27
CA VAL A 103 7.03 10.08 6.54
C VAL A 103 7.54 11.44 7.01
N GLU A 104 8.70 11.44 7.63
CA GLU A 104 9.22 12.68 8.20
C GLU A 104 9.80 13.59 7.13
N LYS A 105 10.54 13.03 6.20
CA LYS A 105 11.24 13.80 5.16
C LYS A 105 11.27 13.04 3.85
N ILE A 106 11.21 13.79 2.78
CA ILE A 106 11.35 13.25 1.43
C ILE A 106 12.33 14.14 0.66
N PHE A 107 13.18 13.51 -0.12
CA PHE A 107 14.10 14.23 -1.00
C PHE A 107 13.99 13.60 -2.40
N ARG A 108 13.86 14.44 -3.41
CA ARG A 108 13.92 13.97 -4.78
C ARG A 108 15.38 13.97 -5.23
N VAL A 109 15.85 12.83 -5.65
CA VAL A 109 17.27 12.66 -5.98
C VAL A 109 17.69 13.58 -7.13
N ARG A 110 16.88 13.63 -8.19
CA ARG A 110 17.24 14.37 -9.39
C ARG A 110 17.30 15.88 -9.16
N THR A 111 16.36 16.43 -8.41
CA THR A 111 16.21 17.89 -8.29
C THR A 111 16.63 18.44 -6.93
N GLY A 112 16.73 17.58 -5.92
CA GLY A 112 16.96 18.02 -4.54
C GLY A 112 15.75 18.63 -3.88
N GLU A 113 14.59 18.62 -4.55
CA GLU A 113 13.37 19.11 -3.93
C GLU A 113 13.01 18.28 -2.72
N THR A 114 12.33 18.90 -1.75
CA THR A 114 12.05 18.26 -0.48
C THR A 114 10.56 18.23 -0.19
N ASP A 115 10.17 17.24 0.58
CA ASP A 115 8.84 17.10 1.18
C ASP A 115 7.73 17.20 0.14
N TYR A 116 6.79 18.12 0.31
CA TYR A 116 5.64 18.23 -0.58
C TYR A 116 6.06 18.38 -2.05
N ASP A 117 7.05 19.23 -2.31
CA ASP A 117 7.51 19.46 -3.68
C ASP A 117 8.13 18.21 -4.29
N ALA A 118 8.78 17.39 -3.47
CA ALA A 118 9.36 16.14 -3.92
C ALA A 118 8.30 15.11 -4.33
N LEU A 119 7.08 15.27 -3.86
CA LEU A 119 5.97 14.37 -4.19
C LEU A 119 5.24 14.75 -5.46
N GLN A 120 5.43 15.98 -5.95
CA GLN A 120 4.76 16.41 -7.17
C GLN A 120 5.39 15.74 -8.38
N TYR A 121 4.57 15.47 -9.39
CA TYR A 121 5.08 14.87 -10.60
C TYR A 121 5.75 15.92 -11.47
N ASP A 122 6.72 15.50 -12.24
CA ASP A 122 7.38 16.38 -13.19
C ASP A 122 6.32 16.95 -14.12
N GLY A 123 6.32 18.27 -14.25
CA GLY A 123 5.37 18.97 -15.11
C GLY A 123 4.11 19.45 -14.42
N GLU A 124 3.91 19.11 -13.16
CA GLU A 124 2.71 19.53 -12.41
C GLU A 124 2.92 20.76 -11.56
N LYS A 125 4.05 21.38 -11.65
CA LYS A 125 4.34 22.55 -10.84
C LYS A 125 3.80 23.83 -11.45
#